data_031311f54c0bbb6ca68e469b06e3138e
#
_entry.id   031311f54c0bbb6ca68e469b06e3138e
#
_cell.length_a   1.000
_cell.length_b   1.000
_cell.length_c   1.000
_cell.angle_alpha   90.00
_cell.angle_beta   90.00
_cell.angle_gamma   90.00
#
_symmetry.space_group_name_H-M   'P 1'
#
loop_
_entity.id
_entity.type
_entity.pdbx_description
1 polymer ?
#
loop_
_entity_poly.entity_id
_entity_poly.type
_entity_poly.pdbx_seq_one_letter_code
_entity_poly.pdbx_strand_id
1 'polypeptide(L)'
;MDYLRSIDRSPNTIDAYSHDLNIFWSYLLLHCGNKFFIDLSKRDISKYQSYCLTEYKWSPARMRRVKSTLSSLSNYVENMLDDEFENYKPIIRKIENPVNEKVFKKTVLEDYQLQELLDALVEKKKYDKACMLSLAMNSGRRKAELPRFKVSYFDDKNIIYGSLYKTPEQIKTKGRGSRGKMLTVYVLSKPFKPYFDLWMNYRKENNIDSEWLFPKKVGNEYIDEPMDSNTLNSWAGSFSNILGVDFYFHSLRHYFTTACSRSGLPDDVIQMIIGWSSLDMVSLYKDIDADEQFEKYFADGEIQKVEQKSLSDL
;
A
#
# COMPACT_ATOMS: atom_id res chain seq x y z
N MET A 1 -20.48 -4.05 -16.09
CA MET A 1 -19.77 -4.50 -14.86
C MET A 1 -19.57 -6.01 -14.84
N ASP A 2 -20.49 -6.79 -15.38
CA ASP A 2 -20.39 -8.26 -15.42
C ASP A 2 -19.17 -8.76 -16.20
N TYR A 3 -18.82 -8.11 -17.29
CA TYR A 3 -17.56 -8.36 -17.99
C TYR A 3 -16.34 -8.22 -17.08
N LEU A 4 -16.28 -7.20 -16.21
CA LEU A 4 -15.15 -7.05 -15.27
C LEU A 4 -15.12 -8.17 -14.24
N ARG A 5 -16.29 -8.68 -13.85
CA ARG A 5 -16.41 -9.86 -12.98
C ARG A 5 -15.96 -11.13 -13.70
N SER A 6 -16.35 -11.31 -14.97
CA SER A 6 -15.97 -12.50 -15.77
C SER A 6 -14.47 -12.61 -16.01
N ILE A 7 -13.74 -11.48 -16.05
CA ILE A 7 -12.27 -11.44 -16.15
C ILE A 7 -11.59 -11.30 -14.79
N ASP A 8 -12.29 -11.64 -13.70
CA ASP A 8 -11.78 -11.70 -12.33
C ASP A 8 -11.14 -10.38 -11.83
N ARG A 9 -11.72 -9.22 -12.16
CA ARG A 9 -11.27 -7.95 -11.57
C ARG A 9 -11.64 -7.88 -10.09
N SER A 10 -10.78 -7.25 -9.29
CA SER A 10 -11.04 -7.11 -7.85
C SER A 10 -12.29 -6.27 -7.58
N PRO A 11 -13.08 -6.57 -6.52
CA PRO A 11 -14.26 -5.79 -6.14
C PRO A 11 -13.96 -4.28 -6.06
N ASN A 12 -12.86 -3.89 -5.42
CA ASN A 12 -12.45 -2.49 -5.32
C ASN A 12 -12.22 -1.82 -6.69
N THR A 13 -11.74 -2.58 -7.69
CA THR A 13 -11.58 -2.06 -9.07
C THR A 13 -12.93 -1.85 -9.72
N ILE A 14 -13.85 -2.79 -9.54
CA ILE A 14 -15.21 -2.72 -10.09
C ILE A 14 -15.96 -1.52 -9.50
N ASP A 15 -15.89 -1.34 -8.17
CA ASP A 15 -16.52 -0.22 -7.47
C ASP A 15 -15.93 1.13 -7.91
N ALA A 16 -14.60 1.21 -8.03
CA ALA A 16 -13.94 2.41 -8.51
C ALA A 16 -14.34 2.76 -9.95
N TYR A 17 -14.42 1.75 -10.83
CA TYR A 17 -14.84 1.95 -12.22
C TYR A 17 -16.32 2.37 -12.30
N SER A 18 -17.19 1.75 -11.48
CA SER A 18 -18.61 2.13 -11.41
C SER A 18 -18.75 3.60 -11.01
N HIS A 19 -18.04 4.02 -9.96
CA HIS A 19 -18.06 5.40 -9.51
C HIS A 19 -17.53 6.39 -10.57
N ASP A 20 -16.43 6.06 -11.23
CA ASP A 20 -15.85 6.91 -12.27
C ASP A 20 -16.78 7.03 -13.48
N LEU A 21 -17.45 5.95 -13.88
CA LEU A 21 -18.42 5.96 -14.97
C LEU A 21 -19.66 6.78 -14.61
N ASN A 22 -20.16 6.70 -13.39
CA ASN A 22 -21.30 7.50 -12.95
C ASN A 22 -21.00 9.01 -13.05
N ILE A 23 -19.81 9.42 -12.66
CA ILE A 23 -19.37 10.83 -12.82
C ILE A 23 -19.30 11.20 -14.31
N PHE A 24 -18.74 10.31 -15.13
CA PHE A 24 -18.62 10.55 -16.57
C PHE A 24 -19.98 10.67 -17.27
N TRP A 25 -20.94 9.76 -16.95
CA TRP A 25 -22.31 9.83 -17.49
C TRP A 25 -23.03 11.10 -17.07
N SER A 26 -22.87 11.54 -15.83
CA SER A 26 -23.41 12.81 -15.37
C SER A 26 -22.85 13.99 -16.17
N TYR A 27 -21.57 13.99 -16.48
CA TYR A 27 -20.96 15.00 -17.35
C TYR A 27 -21.52 14.97 -18.77
N LEU A 28 -21.69 13.80 -19.38
CA LEU A 28 -22.28 13.67 -20.73
C LEU A 28 -23.69 14.19 -20.79
N LEU A 29 -24.49 13.88 -19.77
CA LEU A 29 -25.86 14.36 -19.65
C LEU A 29 -25.93 15.89 -19.61
N LEU A 30 -25.08 16.51 -18.79
CA LEU A 30 -25.12 17.95 -18.53
C LEU A 30 -24.42 18.79 -19.61
N HIS A 31 -23.36 18.27 -20.24
CA HIS A 31 -22.46 19.08 -21.07
C HIS A 31 -22.32 18.61 -22.52
N CYS A 32 -22.80 17.39 -22.84
CA CYS A 32 -22.64 16.80 -24.16
C CYS A 32 -23.97 16.40 -24.83
N GLY A 33 -25.11 16.91 -24.33
CA GLY A 33 -26.43 16.59 -24.88
C GLY A 33 -26.76 15.09 -24.78
N ASN A 34 -26.29 14.42 -23.73
CA ASN A 34 -26.52 13.00 -23.48
C ASN A 34 -26.07 12.07 -24.63
N LYS A 35 -24.95 12.38 -25.29
CA LYS A 35 -24.40 11.55 -26.33
C LYS A 35 -24.10 10.14 -25.83
N PHE A 36 -24.31 9.12 -26.66
CA PHE A 36 -23.84 7.78 -26.39
C PHE A 36 -22.30 7.71 -26.41
N PHE A 37 -21.73 6.79 -25.66
CA PHE A 37 -20.27 6.62 -25.57
C PHE A 37 -19.61 6.39 -26.91
N ILE A 38 -20.26 5.66 -27.80
CA ILE A 38 -19.78 5.32 -29.14
C ILE A 38 -19.74 6.53 -30.09
N ASP A 39 -20.57 7.56 -29.83
CA ASP A 39 -20.66 8.80 -30.64
C ASP A 39 -19.74 9.90 -30.18
N LEU A 40 -18.95 9.65 -29.14
CA LEU A 40 -18.05 10.65 -28.59
C LEU A 40 -16.85 10.89 -29.52
N SER A 41 -16.51 12.15 -29.69
CA SER A 41 -15.31 12.56 -30.38
C SER A 41 -14.12 12.71 -29.39
N LYS A 42 -12.89 12.73 -29.93
CA LYS A 42 -11.69 13.08 -29.14
C LYS A 42 -11.86 14.43 -28.42
N ARG A 43 -12.55 15.37 -29.07
CA ARG A 43 -12.81 16.71 -28.52
C ARG A 43 -13.69 16.64 -27.27
N ASP A 44 -14.72 15.77 -27.26
CA ASP A 44 -15.60 15.60 -26.10
C ASP A 44 -14.82 15.04 -24.91
N ILE A 45 -13.97 14.04 -25.13
CA ILE A 45 -13.11 13.48 -24.06
C ILE A 45 -12.05 14.47 -23.57
N SER A 46 -11.46 15.26 -24.47
CA SER A 46 -10.51 16.31 -24.09
C SER A 46 -11.18 17.42 -23.25
N LYS A 47 -12.42 17.81 -23.60
CA LYS A 47 -13.23 18.74 -22.79
C LYS A 47 -13.56 18.17 -21.42
N TYR A 48 -13.91 16.88 -21.34
CA TYR A 48 -14.14 16.20 -20.06
C TYR A 48 -12.87 16.21 -19.19
N GLN A 49 -11.72 15.87 -19.77
CA GLN A 49 -10.45 15.94 -19.05
C GLN A 49 -10.15 17.36 -18.52
N SER A 50 -10.34 18.39 -19.36
CA SER A 50 -10.17 19.77 -18.95
C SER A 50 -11.14 20.13 -17.81
N TYR A 51 -12.42 19.81 -17.96
CA TYR A 51 -13.44 20.05 -16.94
C TYR A 51 -13.09 19.40 -15.60
N CYS A 52 -12.62 18.16 -15.63
CA CYS A 52 -12.22 17.46 -14.39
C CYS A 52 -11.03 18.15 -13.70
N LEU A 53 -10.08 18.69 -14.46
CA LEU A 53 -8.92 19.37 -13.92
C LEU A 53 -9.26 20.79 -13.40
N THR A 54 -10.13 21.53 -14.09
CA THR A 54 -10.45 22.93 -13.77
C THR A 54 -11.59 23.06 -12.76
N GLU A 55 -12.72 22.38 -13.00
CA GLU A 55 -13.92 22.51 -12.16
C GLU A 55 -13.88 21.58 -10.95
N TYR A 56 -13.59 20.28 -11.17
CA TYR A 56 -13.46 19.34 -10.06
C TYR A 56 -12.12 19.43 -9.35
N LYS A 57 -11.15 20.17 -9.90
CA LYS A 57 -9.79 20.32 -9.36
C LYS A 57 -9.11 18.96 -9.08
N TRP A 58 -9.37 18.01 -9.96
CA TRP A 58 -8.75 16.68 -9.80
C TRP A 58 -7.25 16.75 -10.08
N SER A 59 -6.51 15.95 -9.30
CA SER A 59 -5.08 15.76 -9.59
C SER A 59 -4.88 15.06 -10.94
N PRO A 60 -3.76 15.32 -11.63
CA PRO A 60 -3.38 14.55 -12.83
C PRO A 60 -3.39 13.03 -12.63
N ALA A 61 -2.97 12.57 -11.46
CA ALA A 61 -2.99 11.16 -11.11
C ALA A 61 -4.42 10.57 -11.06
N ARG A 62 -5.40 11.32 -10.50
CA ARG A 62 -6.81 10.92 -10.51
C ARG A 62 -7.34 10.86 -11.93
N MET A 63 -7.06 11.88 -12.75
CA MET A 63 -7.54 11.90 -14.14
C MET A 63 -6.98 10.74 -14.95
N ARG A 64 -5.69 10.38 -14.78
CA ARG A 64 -5.09 9.20 -15.41
C ARG A 64 -5.79 7.90 -14.99
N ARG A 65 -6.18 7.77 -13.72
CA ARG A 65 -6.95 6.62 -13.24
C ARG A 65 -8.32 6.54 -13.91
N VAL A 66 -9.06 7.64 -13.96
CA VAL A 66 -10.37 7.71 -14.64
C VAL A 66 -10.24 7.39 -16.12
N LYS A 67 -9.19 7.89 -16.77
CA LYS A 67 -8.91 7.54 -18.17
C LYS A 67 -8.67 6.05 -18.35
N SER A 68 -8.09 5.36 -17.37
CA SER A 68 -7.96 3.89 -17.40
C SER A 68 -9.33 3.19 -17.35
N THR A 69 -10.29 3.73 -16.60
CA THR A 69 -11.68 3.27 -16.57
C THR A 69 -12.33 3.43 -17.94
N LEU A 70 -12.22 4.62 -18.54
CA LEU A 70 -12.78 4.89 -19.87
C LEU A 70 -12.11 4.03 -20.97
N SER A 71 -10.79 3.80 -20.86
CA SER A 71 -10.07 2.90 -21.77
C SER A 71 -10.53 1.45 -21.64
N SER A 72 -10.85 1.00 -20.41
CA SER A 72 -11.40 -0.34 -20.19
C SER A 72 -12.79 -0.49 -20.83
N LEU A 73 -13.64 0.53 -20.72
CA LEU A 73 -14.94 0.56 -21.40
C LEU A 73 -14.76 0.58 -22.93
N SER A 74 -13.86 1.42 -23.43
CA SER A 74 -13.54 1.50 -24.87
C SER A 74 -13.07 0.15 -25.43
N ASN A 75 -12.21 -0.56 -24.68
CA ASN A 75 -11.77 -1.90 -25.09
C ASN A 75 -12.91 -2.92 -25.03
N TYR A 76 -13.84 -2.79 -24.10
CA TYR A 76 -15.01 -3.65 -24.05
C TYR A 76 -15.89 -3.47 -25.28
N VAL A 77 -16.15 -2.23 -25.69
CA VAL A 77 -16.92 -1.95 -26.92
C VAL A 77 -16.21 -2.49 -28.15
N GLU A 78 -14.89 -2.25 -28.26
CA GLU A 78 -14.07 -2.65 -29.40
C GLU A 78 -13.97 -4.17 -29.59
N ASN A 79 -13.90 -4.94 -28.48
CA ASN A 79 -13.58 -6.37 -28.56
C ASN A 79 -14.72 -7.31 -28.19
N MET A 80 -15.79 -6.81 -27.58
CA MET A 80 -16.91 -7.64 -27.11
C MET A 80 -18.25 -7.23 -27.72
N LEU A 81 -18.32 -6.08 -28.36
CA LEU A 81 -19.50 -5.55 -29.04
C LEU A 81 -19.13 -5.16 -30.49
N ASP A 82 -18.12 -5.80 -31.06
CA ASP A 82 -17.63 -5.54 -32.40
C ASP A 82 -18.66 -5.89 -33.48
N ASP A 83 -19.52 -6.86 -33.25
CA ASP A 83 -20.66 -7.23 -34.09
C ASP A 83 -21.81 -6.18 -34.07
N GLU A 84 -21.99 -5.48 -32.94
CA GLU A 84 -22.99 -4.41 -32.81
C GLU A 84 -22.44 -3.05 -33.30
N PHE A 85 -21.13 -2.81 -33.15
CA PHE A 85 -20.47 -1.50 -33.41
C PHE A 85 -19.24 -1.65 -34.30
N GLU A 86 -19.38 -2.25 -35.47
CA GLU A 86 -18.28 -2.54 -36.43
C GLU A 86 -17.38 -1.32 -36.75
N ASN A 87 -17.94 -0.11 -36.75
CA ASN A 87 -17.23 1.12 -37.05
C ASN A 87 -16.67 1.85 -35.83
N TYR A 88 -16.79 1.29 -34.64
CA TYR A 88 -16.28 1.92 -33.42
C TYR A 88 -14.74 2.06 -33.46
N LYS A 89 -14.25 3.23 -33.13
CA LYS A 89 -12.82 3.52 -33.05
C LYS A 89 -12.44 3.93 -31.62
N PRO A 90 -11.49 3.23 -30.96
CA PRO A 90 -11.07 3.53 -29.60
C PRO A 90 -10.30 4.86 -29.54
N ILE A 91 -11.01 5.93 -29.24
CA ILE A 91 -10.45 7.29 -29.19
C ILE A 91 -9.72 7.60 -27.90
N ILE A 92 -10.07 6.93 -26.80
CA ILE A 92 -9.54 7.23 -25.45
C ILE A 92 -8.01 7.12 -25.39
N ARG A 93 -7.44 6.09 -26.04
CA ARG A 93 -5.98 5.86 -26.10
C ARG A 93 -5.21 6.99 -26.78
N LYS A 94 -5.89 7.76 -27.65
CA LYS A 94 -5.30 8.85 -28.45
C LYS A 94 -5.30 10.21 -27.73
N ILE A 95 -5.88 10.29 -26.53
CA ILE A 95 -5.88 11.50 -25.72
C ILE A 95 -4.63 11.47 -24.83
N GLU A 96 -3.88 12.56 -24.82
CA GLU A 96 -2.71 12.69 -23.95
C GLU A 96 -3.10 12.72 -22.47
N ASN A 97 -2.26 12.15 -21.64
CA ASN A 97 -2.43 12.22 -20.20
C ASN A 97 -1.98 13.59 -19.69
N PRO A 98 -2.64 14.16 -18.67
CA PRO A 98 -2.13 15.36 -18.05
C PRO A 98 -0.75 15.11 -17.43
N VAL A 99 0.13 16.12 -17.49
CA VAL A 99 1.45 16.05 -16.87
C VAL A 99 1.30 15.78 -15.39
N ASN A 100 2.04 14.81 -14.88
CA ASN A 100 2.01 14.43 -13.48
C ASN A 100 3.27 14.97 -12.80
N GLU A 101 3.19 16.15 -12.27
CA GLU A 101 4.24 16.64 -11.37
C GLU A 101 4.11 15.89 -10.04
N LYS A 102 5.23 15.39 -9.55
CA LYS A 102 5.26 14.75 -8.22
C LYS A 102 5.05 15.81 -7.14
N VAL A 103 3.80 16.09 -6.81
CA VAL A 103 3.42 17.08 -5.77
C VAL A 103 3.59 16.51 -4.35
N PHE A 104 3.77 15.21 -4.20
CA PHE A 104 3.91 14.59 -2.90
C PHE A 104 5.33 14.76 -2.35
N LYS A 105 5.49 15.61 -1.33
CA LYS A 105 6.56 15.42 -0.35
C LYS A 105 6.26 14.11 0.37
N LYS A 106 7.09 13.10 0.14
CA LYS A 106 7.04 11.87 0.95
C LYS A 106 7.31 12.28 2.40
N THR A 107 6.48 11.83 3.34
CA THR A 107 6.85 11.90 4.74
C THR A 107 7.88 10.80 4.98
N VAL A 108 9.12 11.18 5.14
CA VAL A 108 10.18 10.29 5.61
C VAL A 108 10.14 10.35 7.13
N LEU A 109 9.92 9.21 7.77
CA LEU A 109 9.89 9.07 9.22
C LEU A 109 11.25 8.60 9.69
N GLU A 110 11.83 9.32 10.63
CA GLU A 110 13.11 8.98 11.24
C GLU A 110 12.93 8.00 12.40
N ASP A 111 13.98 7.26 12.73
CA ASP A 111 13.98 6.23 13.77
C ASP A 111 13.51 6.79 15.12
N TYR A 112 14.01 7.96 15.52
CA TYR A 112 13.64 8.60 16.79
C TYR A 112 12.15 8.95 16.84
N GLN A 113 11.53 9.42 15.74
CA GLN A 113 10.10 9.75 15.69
C GLN A 113 9.23 8.50 15.87
N LEU A 114 9.63 7.40 15.24
CA LEU A 114 8.92 6.14 15.37
C LEU A 114 9.06 5.55 16.77
N GLN A 115 10.24 5.70 17.39
CA GLN A 115 10.45 5.28 18.77
C GLN A 115 9.63 6.12 19.76
N GLU A 116 9.60 7.45 19.63
CA GLU A 116 8.76 8.34 20.42
C GLU A 116 7.27 7.98 20.30
N LEU A 117 6.82 7.63 19.08
CA LEU A 117 5.44 7.18 18.87
C LEU A 117 5.17 5.85 19.56
N LEU A 118 6.08 4.88 19.49
CA LEU A 118 5.95 3.60 20.18
C LEU A 118 5.87 3.80 21.69
N ASP A 119 6.76 4.61 22.27
CA ASP A 119 6.82 4.91 23.69
C ASP A 119 5.54 5.59 24.16
N ALA A 120 5.04 6.58 23.43
CA ALA A 120 3.77 7.25 23.72
C ALA A 120 2.56 6.30 23.66
N LEU A 121 2.58 5.31 22.75
CA LEU A 121 1.52 4.30 22.66
C LEU A 121 1.58 3.34 23.85
N VAL A 122 2.76 2.91 24.26
CA VAL A 122 2.99 2.04 25.42
C VAL A 122 2.57 2.75 26.71
N GLU A 123 2.99 4.00 26.92
CA GLU A 123 2.60 4.81 28.06
C GLU A 123 1.07 4.94 28.19
N LYS A 124 0.39 5.15 27.06
CA LYS A 124 -1.08 5.21 26.99
C LYS A 124 -1.76 3.84 27.00
N LYS A 125 -1.03 2.76 27.22
CA LYS A 125 -1.51 1.36 27.22
C LYS A 125 -2.27 0.98 25.93
N LYS A 126 -1.86 1.54 24.79
CA LYS A 126 -2.39 1.22 23.46
C LYS A 126 -1.55 0.14 22.80
N TYR A 127 -1.47 -1.03 23.47
CA TYR A 127 -0.56 -2.13 23.08
C TYR A 127 -0.90 -2.73 21.72
N ASP A 128 -2.18 -2.76 21.33
CA ASP A 128 -2.64 -3.15 20.02
C ASP A 128 -2.04 -2.25 18.94
N LYS A 129 -2.05 -0.93 19.15
CA LYS A 129 -1.49 0.04 18.21
C LYS A 129 0.02 0.01 18.18
N ALA A 130 0.69 -0.17 19.32
CA ALA A 130 2.14 -0.30 19.38
C ALA A 130 2.61 -1.57 18.67
N CYS A 131 1.95 -2.70 18.89
CA CYS A 131 2.23 -3.96 18.20
C CYS A 131 2.01 -3.83 16.67
N MET A 132 0.91 -3.22 16.24
CA MET A 132 0.62 -2.99 14.82
C MET A 132 1.67 -2.08 14.16
N LEU A 133 2.05 -1.00 14.83
CA LEU A 133 3.09 -0.08 14.35
C LEU A 133 4.42 -0.82 14.19
N SER A 134 4.84 -1.54 15.23
CA SER A 134 6.07 -2.33 15.22
C SER A 134 6.04 -3.43 14.14
N LEU A 135 4.90 -4.13 13.96
CA LEU A 135 4.75 -5.10 12.87
C LEU A 135 4.95 -4.46 11.50
N ALA A 136 4.36 -3.29 11.28
CA ALA A 136 4.48 -2.59 10.01
C ALA A 136 5.91 -2.10 9.75
N MET A 137 6.60 -1.57 10.78
CA MET A 137 8.00 -1.14 10.74
C MET A 137 8.95 -2.30 10.41
N ASN A 138 8.68 -3.48 10.96
CA ASN A 138 9.59 -4.64 10.90
C ASN A 138 9.24 -5.66 9.82
N SER A 139 8.24 -5.39 8.99
CA SER A 139 7.82 -6.27 7.89
C SER A 139 7.69 -5.57 6.54
N GLY A 140 7.61 -4.24 6.52
CA GLY A 140 7.37 -3.47 5.31
C GLY A 140 6.05 -3.82 4.59
N ARG A 141 5.05 -4.37 5.29
CA ARG A 141 3.78 -4.81 4.69
C ARG A 141 2.86 -3.65 4.35
N ARG A 142 2.00 -3.87 3.34
CA ARG A 142 0.96 -2.90 3.02
C ARG A 142 -0.13 -2.88 4.09
N LYS A 143 -0.75 -1.74 4.31
CA LYS A 143 -1.85 -1.55 5.27
C LYS A 143 -2.89 -2.67 5.24
N ALA A 144 -3.34 -3.10 4.05
CA ALA A 144 -4.35 -4.14 3.91
C ALA A 144 -3.83 -5.57 4.20
N GLU A 145 -2.53 -5.76 4.36
CA GLU A 145 -1.90 -7.05 4.67
C GLU A 145 -1.73 -7.25 6.18
N LEU A 146 -1.53 -6.16 6.94
CA LEU A 146 -1.24 -6.18 8.37
C LEU A 146 -2.29 -6.88 9.24
N PRO A 147 -3.61 -6.70 9.02
CA PRO A 147 -4.61 -7.40 9.83
C PRO A 147 -4.66 -8.92 9.62
N ARG A 148 -3.98 -9.44 8.60
CA ARG A 148 -4.05 -10.86 8.21
C ARG A 148 -3.03 -11.75 8.92
N PHE A 149 -2.29 -11.19 9.86
CA PHE A 149 -1.36 -11.98 10.65
C PHE A 149 -2.09 -12.73 11.77
N LYS A 150 -1.69 -13.99 11.98
CA LYS A 150 -2.16 -14.80 13.09
C LYS A 150 -1.15 -14.83 14.22
N VAL A 151 -1.62 -15.06 15.45
CA VAL A 151 -0.75 -15.17 16.62
C VAL A 151 0.29 -16.26 16.44
N SER A 152 -0.12 -17.41 15.92
CA SER A 152 0.74 -18.59 15.72
C SER A 152 1.91 -18.35 14.74
N TYR A 153 1.87 -17.27 13.95
CA TYR A 153 2.99 -16.94 13.05
C TYR A 153 4.23 -16.48 13.81
N PHE A 154 4.06 -16.03 15.05
CA PHE A 154 5.11 -15.50 15.92
C PHE A 154 5.55 -16.47 17.02
N ASP A 155 5.27 -17.77 16.85
CA ASP A 155 5.88 -18.81 17.66
C ASP A 155 7.40 -18.87 17.39
N ASP A 156 8.21 -19.12 18.42
CA ASP A 156 9.66 -19.16 18.32
C ASP A 156 10.17 -20.20 17.30
N LYS A 157 9.41 -21.27 17.07
CA LYS A 157 9.70 -22.28 16.02
C LYS A 157 9.70 -21.72 14.60
N ASN A 158 9.07 -20.59 14.38
CA ASN A 158 9.00 -19.91 13.09
C ASN A 158 10.15 -18.90 12.87
N ILE A 159 11.05 -18.76 13.85
CA ILE A 159 12.25 -17.94 13.72
C ILE A 159 13.28 -18.69 12.87
N ILE A 160 13.69 -18.08 11.78
CA ILE A 160 14.78 -18.55 10.93
C ILE A 160 15.99 -17.64 11.09
N TYR A 161 17.18 -18.22 10.96
CA TYR A 161 18.47 -17.50 11.09
C TYR A 161 18.63 -16.70 12.40
N GLY A 162 17.84 -17.02 13.44
CA GLY A 162 17.84 -16.30 14.72
C GLY A 162 17.30 -14.86 14.68
N SER A 163 16.83 -14.37 13.52
CA SER A 163 16.52 -12.97 13.31
C SER A 163 15.19 -12.67 12.63
N LEU A 164 14.60 -13.65 11.95
CA LEU A 164 13.41 -13.44 11.13
C LEU A 164 12.31 -14.43 11.49
N TYR A 165 11.12 -13.93 11.82
CA TYR A 165 9.91 -14.75 11.71
C TYR A 165 9.61 -15.00 10.24
N LYS A 166 9.37 -16.26 9.87
CA LYS A 166 8.86 -16.66 8.57
C LYS A 166 7.46 -17.22 8.77
N THR A 167 6.47 -16.64 8.11
CA THR A 167 5.09 -17.12 8.25
C THR A 167 4.98 -18.57 7.74
N PRO A 168 4.36 -19.49 8.52
CA PRO A 168 4.18 -20.89 8.12
C PRO A 168 3.19 -21.03 6.97
N GLU A 169 2.28 -20.08 6.84
CA GLU A 169 1.29 -19.98 5.77
C GLU A 169 1.56 -18.74 4.90
N GLN A 170 1.14 -18.81 3.64
CA GLN A 170 1.19 -17.66 2.76
C GLN A 170 0.06 -16.69 3.09
N ILE A 171 0.39 -15.40 3.11
CA ILE A 171 -0.57 -14.32 3.33
C ILE A 171 -1.01 -13.75 1.97
N LYS A 172 -2.32 -13.53 1.83
CA LYS A 172 -2.88 -12.85 0.65
C LYS A 172 -2.41 -11.41 0.59
N THR A 173 -1.77 -11.06 -0.52
CA THR A 173 -1.27 -9.71 -0.80
C THR A 173 -1.94 -9.13 -2.04
N LYS A 174 -1.67 -7.84 -2.33
CA LYS A 174 -2.17 -7.21 -3.55
C LYS A 174 -1.57 -7.88 -4.78
N GLY A 175 -2.42 -8.39 -5.68
CA GLY A 175 -2.07 -8.98 -6.95
C GLY A 175 -3.11 -8.66 -8.01
N ARG A 176 -2.98 -9.24 -9.21
CA ARG A 176 -4.03 -9.17 -10.23
C ARG A 176 -5.19 -10.09 -9.84
N GLY A 177 -6.42 -9.65 -10.17
CA GLY A 177 -7.62 -10.43 -9.90
C GLY A 177 -8.13 -10.35 -8.46
N SER A 178 -9.21 -11.07 -8.19
CA SER A 178 -9.88 -11.15 -6.88
C SER A 178 -9.07 -11.96 -5.86
N ARG A 179 -8.31 -12.96 -6.34
CA ARG A 179 -7.50 -13.85 -5.49
C ARG A 179 -6.26 -13.17 -4.93
N GLY A 180 -5.72 -12.15 -5.63
CA GLY A 180 -4.47 -11.50 -5.25
C GLY A 180 -3.25 -12.42 -5.46
N LYS A 181 -2.13 -12.07 -4.80
CA LYS A 181 -0.90 -12.88 -4.76
C LYS A 181 -0.72 -13.44 -3.35
N MET A 182 -0.41 -14.72 -3.24
CA MET A 182 -0.06 -15.36 -1.97
C MET A 182 1.44 -15.29 -1.77
N LEU A 183 1.91 -14.82 -0.62
CA LEU A 183 3.33 -14.68 -0.30
C LEU A 183 3.64 -15.18 1.10
N THR A 184 4.77 -15.86 1.24
CA THR A 184 5.44 -16.02 2.54
C THR A 184 5.96 -14.65 2.98
N VAL A 185 5.78 -14.33 4.25
CA VAL A 185 6.13 -13.03 4.81
C VAL A 185 7.21 -13.19 5.86
N TYR A 186 8.10 -12.22 5.93
CA TYR A 186 9.18 -12.15 6.89
C TYR A 186 9.00 -10.92 7.79
N VAL A 187 9.34 -11.07 9.09
CA VAL A 187 9.27 -10.00 10.08
C VAL A 187 10.56 -10.05 10.92
N LEU A 188 11.22 -8.90 11.11
CA LEU A 188 12.38 -8.81 12.01
C LEU A 188 11.94 -9.15 13.43
N SER A 189 12.56 -10.18 14.04
CA SER A 189 12.07 -10.73 15.30
C SER A 189 12.44 -9.85 16.50
N LYS A 190 13.69 -9.44 16.61
CA LYS A 190 14.22 -8.73 17.78
C LYS A 190 13.50 -7.38 18.05
N PRO A 191 13.34 -6.47 17.07
CA PRO A 191 12.66 -5.20 17.32
C PRO A 191 11.14 -5.33 17.42
N PHE A 192 10.54 -6.38 16.86
CA PHE A 192 9.09 -6.63 16.92
C PHE A 192 8.64 -7.26 18.24
N LYS A 193 9.40 -8.24 18.75
CA LYS A 193 8.98 -9.10 19.88
C LYS A 193 8.56 -8.33 21.14
N PRO A 194 9.21 -7.27 21.59
CA PRO A 194 8.80 -6.57 22.81
C PRO A 194 7.35 -6.04 22.74
N TYR A 195 6.94 -5.49 21.62
CA TYR A 195 5.60 -4.95 21.42
C TYR A 195 4.55 -6.04 21.20
N PHE A 196 4.96 -7.15 20.59
CA PHE A 196 4.15 -8.36 20.49
C PHE A 196 3.85 -8.92 21.88
N ASP A 197 4.86 -9.08 22.74
CA ASP A 197 4.69 -9.63 24.08
C ASP A 197 3.79 -8.73 24.96
N LEU A 198 3.92 -7.40 24.88
CA LEU A 198 3.02 -6.46 25.55
C LEU A 198 1.56 -6.65 25.12
N TRP A 199 1.33 -6.80 23.81
CA TRP A 199 -0.01 -7.01 23.28
C TRP A 199 -0.56 -8.38 23.68
N MET A 200 0.24 -9.43 23.66
CA MET A 200 -0.17 -10.78 24.06
C MET A 200 -0.50 -10.85 25.55
N ASN A 201 0.26 -10.18 26.42
CA ASN A 201 -0.04 -10.08 27.84
C ASN A 201 -1.38 -9.36 28.07
N TYR A 202 -1.60 -8.23 27.39
CA TYR A 202 -2.87 -7.52 27.48
C TYR A 202 -4.06 -8.39 27.00
N ARG A 203 -3.89 -9.14 25.90
CA ARG A 203 -4.91 -10.08 25.41
C ARG A 203 -5.26 -11.13 26.46
N LYS A 204 -4.25 -11.70 27.10
CA LYS A 204 -4.44 -12.72 28.17
C LYS A 204 -5.19 -12.13 29.36
N GLU A 205 -4.82 -10.95 29.82
CA GLU A 205 -5.48 -10.25 30.95
C GLU A 205 -6.94 -9.89 30.65
N ASN A 206 -7.27 -9.63 29.39
CA ASN A 206 -8.62 -9.21 28.97
C ASN A 206 -9.42 -10.33 28.27
N ASN A 207 -8.95 -11.59 28.34
CA ASN A 207 -9.61 -12.77 27.78
C ASN A 207 -9.94 -12.61 26.28
N ILE A 208 -9.02 -12.01 25.49
CA ILE A 208 -9.18 -11.85 24.05
C ILE A 208 -8.70 -13.13 23.37
N ASP A 209 -9.64 -14.03 23.07
CA ASP A 209 -9.39 -15.30 22.40
C ASP A 209 -9.71 -15.16 20.89
N SER A 210 -8.69 -15.22 20.06
CA SER A 210 -8.79 -15.16 18.60
C SER A 210 -7.49 -15.67 17.98
N GLU A 211 -7.58 -16.36 16.84
CA GLU A 211 -6.39 -16.75 16.07
C GLU A 211 -5.68 -15.53 15.45
N TRP A 212 -6.42 -14.45 15.18
CA TRP A 212 -5.89 -13.26 14.55
C TRP A 212 -5.08 -12.42 15.54
N LEU A 213 -3.92 -11.95 15.11
CA LEU A 213 -3.10 -11.07 15.95
C LEU A 213 -3.86 -9.78 16.29
N PHE A 214 -4.61 -9.26 15.35
CA PHE A 214 -5.44 -8.07 15.51
C PHE A 214 -6.90 -8.42 15.22
N PRO A 215 -7.64 -8.94 16.20
CA PRO A 215 -9.04 -9.30 16.04
C PRO A 215 -9.92 -8.05 15.87
N LYS A 216 -11.01 -8.21 15.17
CA LYS A 216 -12.00 -7.16 14.94
C LYS A 216 -12.74 -6.86 16.22
N LYS A 217 -12.87 -5.55 16.52
CA LYS A 217 -13.62 -5.07 17.66
C LYS A 217 -14.99 -4.58 17.21
N VAL A 218 -16.06 -5.09 17.84
CA VAL A 218 -17.45 -4.68 17.63
C VAL A 218 -18.02 -4.20 18.98
N GLY A 219 -18.25 -2.91 19.09
CA GLY A 219 -18.57 -2.32 20.39
C GLY A 219 -17.41 -2.50 21.38
N ASN A 220 -17.64 -3.22 22.47
CA ASN A 220 -16.62 -3.54 23.49
C ASN A 220 -16.04 -4.96 23.37
N GLU A 221 -16.55 -5.78 22.45
CA GLU A 221 -16.18 -7.17 22.30
C GLU A 221 -15.23 -7.38 21.13
N TYR A 222 -14.35 -8.38 21.25
CA TYR A 222 -13.50 -8.86 20.16
C TYR A 222 -14.12 -10.12 19.56
N ILE A 223 -14.22 -10.17 18.25
CA ILE A 223 -14.69 -11.34 17.51
C ILE A 223 -13.54 -11.99 16.74
N ASP A 224 -13.65 -13.29 16.47
CA ASP A 224 -12.60 -14.06 15.77
C ASP A 224 -12.63 -13.82 14.26
N GLU A 225 -12.53 -12.56 13.89
CA GLU A 225 -12.32 -12.06 12.53
C GLU A 225 -11.13 -11.10 12.52
N PRO A 226 -10.42 -10.98 11.40
CA PRO A 226 -9.34 -9.99 11.29
C PRO A 226 -9.92 -8.58 11.32
N MET A 227 -9.22 -7.65 11.95
CA MET A 227 -9.54 -6.23 11.96
C MET A 227 -9.74 -5.70 10.54
N ASP A 228 -10.70 -4.80 10.34
CA ASP A 228 -10.83 -4.08 9.08
C ASP A 228 -9.62 -3.14 8.87
N SER A 229 -8.99 -3.25 7.71
CA SER A 229 -7.86 -2.40 7.35
C SER A 229 -8.19 -0.90 7.30
N ASN A 230 -9.48 -0.52 7.21
CA ASN A 230 -9.92 0.87 7.27
C ASN A 230 -9.77 1.47 8.68
N THR A 231 -9.80 0.66 9.72
CA THR A 231 -9.51 1.07 11.11
C THR A 231 -8.12 1.72 11.21
N LEU A 232 -7.16 1.24 10.41
CA LEU A 232 -5.81 1.80 10.37
C LEU A 232 -5.76 3.25 9.84
N ASN A 233 -6.78 3.73 9.12
CA ASN A 233 -6.85 5.13 8.71
C ASN A 233 -7.10 6.05 9.91
N SER A 234 -7.99 5.65 10.82
CA SER A 234 -8.24 6.41 12.06
C SER A 234 -7.03 6.37 13.02
N TRP A 235 -6.31 5.24 13.04
CA TRP A 235 -5.07 5.14 13.80
C TRP A 235 -3.99 6.04 13.23
N ALA A 236 -3.85 6.08 11.90
CA ALA A 236 -2.91 6.99 11.23
C ALA A 236 -3.15 8.46 11.61
N GLY A 237 -4.43 8.91 11.64
CA GLY A 237 -4.76 10.25 12.12
C GLY A 237 -4.34 10.49 13.57
N SER A 238 -4.54 9.49 14.46
CA SER A 238 -4.06 9.61 15.84
C SER A 238 -2.55 9.63 15.98
N PHE A 239 -1.84 8.93 15.11
CA PHE A 239 -0.36 8.92 15.06
C PHE A 239 0.17 10.25 14.53
N SER A 240 -0.46 10.81 13.48
CA SER A 240 -0.12 12.16 13.00
C SER A 240 -0.23 13.21 14.11
N ASN A 241 -1.27 13.14 14.95
CA ASN A 241 -1.44 14.07 16.07
C ASN A 241 -0.35 13.92 17.14
N ILE A 242 0.19 12.72 17.36
CA ILE A 242 1.30 12.50 18.31
C ILE A 242 2.61 13.02 17.72
N LEU A 243 2.84 12.74 16.45
CA LEU A 243 4.10 13.07 15.77
C LEU A 243 4.20 14.55 15.33
N GLY A 244 3.07 15.25 15.20
CA GLY A 244 3.02 16.60 14.63
C GLY A 244 3.30 16.65 13.13
N VAL A 245 3.36 15.50 12.45
CA VAL A 245 3.56 15.35 10.99
C VAL A 245 2.58 14.34 10.40
N ASP A 246 2.33 14.44 9.11
CA ASP A 246 1.45 13.50 8.41
C ASP A 246 2.00 12.08 8.47
N PHE A 247 1.21 11.17 9.05
CA PHE A 247 1.51 9.74 9.12
C PHE A 247 0.54 8.93 8.27
N TYR A 248 1.07 7.97 7.53
CA TYR A 248 0.29 6.94 6.85
C TYR A 248 1.07 5.62 6.82
N PHE A 249 0.38 4.51 7.01
CA PHE A 249 1.04 3.18 7.10
C PHE A 249 1.92 2.82 5.91
N HIS A 250 1.70 3.44 4.75
CA HIS A 250 2.54 3.19 3.58
C HIS A 250 3.95 3.78 3.73
N SER A 251 4.13 4.85 4.54
CA SER A 251 5.45 5.41 4.84
C SER A 251 6.34 4.42 5.58
N LEU A 252 5.75 3.51 6.38
CA LEU A 252 6.51 2.48 7.07
C LEU A 252 7.14 1.44 6.12
N ARG A 253 6.56 1.27 4.94
CA ARG A 253 7.17 0.43 3.90
C ARG A 253 8.39 1.12 3.27
N HIS A 254 8.35 2.44 3.12
CA HIS A 254 9.51 3.24 2.76
C HIS A 254 10.58 3.15 3.84
N TYR A 255 10.18 3.39 5.10
CA TYR A 255 11.06 3.25 6.25
C TYR A 255 11.77 1.89 6.28
N PHE A 256 11.03 0.78 6.23
CA PHE A 256 11.60 -0.57 6.25
C PHE A 256 12.59 -0.81 5.10
N THR A 257 12.25 -0.38 3.88
CA THR A 257 13.12 -0.53 2.71
C THR A 257 14.42 0.26 2.89
N THR A 258 14.31 1.50 3.36
CA THR A 258 15.45 2.38 3.62
C THR A 258 16.33 1.83 4.74
N ALA A 259 15.73 1.38 5.84
CA ALA A 259 16.46 0.75 6.96
C ALA A 259 17.21 -0.51 6.51
N CYS A 260 16.58 -1.40 5.75
CA CYS A 260 17.24 -2.58 5.18
C CYS A 260 18.43 -2.19 4.29
N SER A 261 18.26 -1.18 3.45
CA SER A 261 19.33 -0.71 2.56
C SER A 261 20.47 -0.01 3.33
N ARG A 262 20.14 0.78 4.36
CA ARG A 262 21.15 1.40 5.26
C ARG A 262 21.96 0.34 6.01
N SER A 263 21.34 -0.81 6.31
CA SER A 263 22.03 -1.95 6.94
C SER A 263 22.88 -2.76 5.97
N GLY A 264 22.94 -2.37 4.71
CA GLY A 264 23.77 -3.03 3.69
C GLY A 264 23.13 -4.24 3.02
N LEU A 265 21.82 -4.48 3.17
CA LEU A 265 21.16 -5.54 2.42
C LEU A 265 21.15 -5.21 0.92
N PRO A 266 21.53 -6.18 0.06
CA PRO A 266 21.41 -6.03 -1.38
C PRO A 266 19.94 -5.82 -1.83
N ASP A 267 19.75 -5.05 -2.90
CA ASP A 267 18.41 -4.68 -3.39
C ASP A 267 17.56 -5.91 -3.81
N ASP A 268 18.18 -6.96 -4.32
CA ASP A 268 17.51 -8.22 -4.67
C ASP A 268 17.03 -8.99 -3.41
N VAL A 269 17.78 -8.94 -2.32
CA VAL A 269 17.37 -9.51 -1.02
C VAL A 269 16.19 -8.71 -0.45
N ILE A 270 16.25 -7.38 -0.49
CA ILE A 270 15.14 -6.50 -0.07
C ILE A 270 13.90 -6.79 -0.91
N GLN A 271 14.07 -6.93 -2.23
CA GLN A 271 12.98 -7.32 -3.14
C GLN A 271 12.31 -8.63 -2.71
N MET A 272 13.11 -9.65 -2.39
CA MET A 272 12.60 -10.96 -1.95
C MET A 272 11.85 -10.88 -0.61
N ILE A 273 12.41 -10.19 0.39
CA ILE A 273 11.79 -10.02 1.71
C ILE A 273 10.41 -9.34 1.57
N ILE A 274 10.35 -8.28 0.77
CA ILE A 274 9.14 -7.50 0.57
C ILE A 274 8.18 -8.19 -0.43
N GLY A 275 8.67 -9.08 -1.27
CA GLY A 275 7.87 -9.81 -2.27
C GLY A 275 7.49 -8.96 -3.48
N TRP A 276 8.36 -8.05 -3.91
CA TRP A 276 8.18 -7.27 -5.15
C TRP A 276 8.50 -8.10 -6.39
N SER A 277 7.88 -7.74 -7.51
CA SER A 277 8.09 -8.40 -8.80
C SER A 277 9.23 -7.79 -9.64
N SER A 278 9.72 -6.59 -9.26
CA SER A 278 10.76 -5.85 -9.99
C SER A 278 11.69 -5.15 -9.01
N LEU A 279 12.98 -5.08 -9.33
CA LEU A 279 13.98 -4.31 -8.60
C LEU A 279 13.72 -2.81 -8.62
N ASP A 280 13.10 -2.27 -9.68
CA ASP A 280 12.73 -0.86 -9.77
C ASP A 280 11.89 -0.40 -8.57
N MET A 281 11.13 -1.34 -7.99
CA MET A 281 10.33 -1.03 -6.80
C MET A 281 11.21 -0.73 -5.58
N VAL A 282 12.39 -1.33 -5.46
CA VAL A 282 13.32 -1.03 -4.36
C VAL A 282 13.75 0.43 -4.46
N SER A 283 14.20 0.86 -5.64
CA SER A 283 14.62 2.25 -5.89
C SER A 283 13.51 3.28 -5.62
N LEU A 284 12.22 2.92 -5.88
CA LEU A 284 11.08 3.81 -5.60
C LEU A 284 10.81 3.99 -4.10
N TYR A 285 11.16 3.00 -3.28
CA TYR A 285 10.88 2.99 -1.84
C TYR A 285 12.11 3.29 -0.98
N LYS A 286 13.30 3.32 -1.57
CA LYS A 286 14.56 3.63 -0.93
C LYS A 286 14.72 5.15 -0.87
N ASP A 287 14.64 5.70 0.33
CA ASP A 287 14.76 7.14 0.59
C ASP A 287 16.20 7.44 1.07
N ILE A 288 17.19 7.09 0.25
CA ILE A 288 18.61 7.36 0.45
C ILE A 288 19.05 8.27 -0.69
N ASP A 289 19.67 9.39 -0.38
CA ASP A 289 20.21 10.28 -1.39
C ASP A 289 21.60 9.82 -1.90
N ALA A 290 22.07 10.47 -2.94
CA ALA A 290 23.34 10.09 -3.56
C ALA A 290 24.51 10.37 -2.63
N ASP A 291 24.47 11.45 -1.87
CA ASP A 291 25.56 11.85 -0.96
C ASP A 291 25.68 10.85 0.19
N GLU A 292 24.54 10.43 0.81
CA GLU A 292 24.52 9.37 1.83
C GLU A 292 25.07 8.04 1.29
N GLN A 293 24.80 7.71 0.00
CA GLN A 293 25.38 6.53 -0.62
C GLN A 293 26.88 6.68 -0.85
N PHE A 294 27.33 7.83 -1.34
CA PHE A 294 28.73 8.05 -1.64
C PHE A 294 29.57 8.07 -0.36
N GLU A 295 29.12 8.75 0.70
CA GLU A 295 29.80 8.77 1.99
C GLU A 295 30.07 7.36 2.54
N LYS A 296 29.15 6.42 2.29
CA LYS A 296 29.27 5.03 2.71
C LYS A 296 30.40 4.26 2.01
N TYR A 297 30.68 4.62 0.76
CA TYR A 297 31.66 3.90 -0.08
C TYR A 297 32.94 4.67 -0.34
N PHE A 298 32.96 5.99 -0.14
CA PHE A 298 34.08 6.85 -0.43
C PHE A 298 34.45 7.66 0.80
N ALA A 299 35.49 7.23 1.49
CA ALA A 299 36.05 7.97 2.60
C ALA A 299 37.56 8.08 2.42
N ASP A 300 38.16 9.17 2.87
CA ASP A 300 39.61 9.43 2.85
C ASP A 300 40.26 9.25 1.47
N GLY A 301 39.50 9.46 0.39
CA GLY A 301 40.00 9.35 -0.99
C GLY A 301 40.10 7.93 -1.51
N GLU A 302 39.61 6.94 -0.77
CA GLU A 302 39.63 5.53 -1.15
C GLU A 302 38.20 4.93 -1.18
N ILE A 303 38.01 3.85 -1.95
CA ILE A 303 36.78 3.06 -1.96
C ILE A 303 36.78 2.12 -0.75
N GLN A 304 35.90 2.37 0.20
CA GLN A 304 35.77 1.59 1.43
C GLN A 304 35.00 0.28 1.19
N LYS A 305 35.49 -0.79 1.82
CA LYS A 305 34.71 -2.04 1.90
C LYS A 305 33.68 -1.91 3.01
N VAL A 306 32.41 -1.81 2.64
CA VAL A 306 31.32 -1.64 3.61
C VAL A 306 31.13 -2.94 4.40
N GLU A 307 31.35 -2.88 5.71
CA GLU A 307 30.96 -3.97 6.62
C GLU A 307 29.44 -4.03 6.74
N GLN A 308 28.90 -5.21 6.53
CA GLN A 308 27.46 -5.45 6.71
C GLN A 308 27.14 -5.45 8.20
N LYS A 309 26.28 -4.53 8.65
CA LYS A 309 25.75 -4.56 10.01
C LYS A 309 24.79 -5.74 10.17
N SER A 310 24.75 -6.34 11.35
CA SER A 310 23.77 -7.37 11.67
C SER A 310 22.35 -6.79 11.62
N LEU A 311 21.38 -7.55 11.08
CA LEU A 311 19.95 -7.20 11.15
C LEU A 311 19.43 -7.09 12.60
N SER A 312 20.19 -7.61 13.56
CA SER A 312 19.90 -7.48 14.99
C SER A 312 20.27 -6.13 15.58
N ASP A 313 20.96 -5.29 14.83
CA ASP A 313 21.44 -3.95 15.26
C ASP A 313 20.57 -2.82 14.67
N LEU A 314 19.46 -3.20 14.01
CA LEU A 314 18.37 -2.33 13.55
C LEU A 314 17.34 -2.09 14.69
#